data_c1d78823e34b08dcb314b0293bd91cef
#
_entry.id   c1d78823e34b08dcb314b0293bd91cef
#
_cell.length_a   1.000
_cell.length_b   1.000
_cell.length_c   1.000
_cell.angle_alpha   90.00
_cell.angle_beta   90.00
_cell.angle_gamma   90.00
#
_symmetry.space_group_name_H-M   'P 1'
#
loop_
_entity.id
_entity.type
_entity.pdbx_description
1 polymer ?
#
loop_
_entity_poly.entity_id
_entity_poly.type
_entity_poly.pdbx_seq_one_letter_code
_entity_poly.pdbx_strand_id
1 'polypeptide(L)'
;ELFETLLNHDLFSQEEMERLTERQGEFEERRKGLSPILRRKEKERFAIDLSWKSSQIEGNTYTLLQTESLFKEGKHTKGNTKAEAVMLLNHQAALDYVLNKPDYFRELTVQKILEIHRFLTKGLGIPNKIRAGRVGITGTNYKPLAKANQIQKALQDLCDLINSKRNVLEKAFIALLLIAYIQ
;
A
#
# COMPACT_ATOMS: atom_id res chain seq x y z
N GLU A 1 17.30 13.46 8.65
CA GLU A 1 17.27 13.07 10.07
C GLU A 1 16.51 11.76 10.29
N LEU A 2 15.17 11.68 9.99
CA LEU A 2 14.42 10.43 10.18
C LEU A 2 14.99 9.28 9.33
N PHE A 3 15.25 9.49 8.05
CA PHE A 3 15.84 8.47 7.17
C PHE A 3 17.22 8.03 7.63
N GLU A 4 18.07 8.94 8.07
CA GLU A 4 19.40 8.64 8.61
C GLU A 4 19.29 7.82 9.90
N THR A 5 18.32 8.15 10.76
CA THR A 5 18.04 7.37 11.96
C THR A 5 17.64 5.93 11.61
N LEU A 6 16.70 5.76 10.66
CA LEU A 6 16.22 4.45 10.22
C LEU A 6 17.28 3.62 9.47
N LEU A 7 18.26 4.28 8.82
CA LEU A 7 19.40 3.59 8.19
C LEU A 7 20.39 3.05 9.23
N ASN A 8 20.59 3.78 10.30
CA ASN A 8 21.65 3.51 11.28
C ASN A 8 21.18 2.75 12.53
N HIS A 9 19.88 2.50 12.65
CA HIS A 9 19.30 1.78 13.79
C HIS A 9 18.49 0.59 13.30
N ASP A 10 18.61 -0.51 14.02
CA ASP A 10 17.71 -1.64 13.82
C ASP A 10 16.33 -1.27 14.36
N LEU A 11 15.30 -1.42 13.51
CA LEU A 11 13.91 -1.12 13.88
C LEU A 11 13.32 -2.15 14.84
N PHE A 12 13.89 -3.32 14.84
CA PHE A 12 13.45 -4.45 15.65
C PHE A 12 14.64 -5.00 16.43
N SER A 13 14.42 -5.39 17.67
CA SER A 13 15.38 -6.18 18.43
C SER A 13 15.62 -7.53 17.75
N GLN A 14 16.70 -8.22 18.13
CA GLN A 14 16.99 -9.55 17.60
C GLN A 14 15.83 -10.52 17.89
N GLU A 15 15.24 -10.49 19.08
CA GLU A 15 14.10 -11.32 19.45
C GLU A 15 12.86 -11.04 18.58
N GLU A 16 12.57 -9.78 18.28
CA GLU A 16 11.48 -9.40 17.39
C GLU A 16 11.73 -9.87 15.94
N MET A 17 12.96 -9.76 15.46
CA MET A 17 13.35 -10.26 14.14
C MET A 17 13.24 -11.79 14.03
N GLU A 18 13.61 -12.51 15.07
CA GLU A 18 13.44 -13.97 15.13
C GLU A 18 11.96 -14.34 15.06
N ARG A 19 11.09 -13.69 15.84
CA ARG A 19 9.62 -13.88 15.81
C ARG A 19 9.02 -13.54 14.42
N LEU A 20 9.45 -12.44 13.81
CA LEU A 20 8.98 -12.07 12.47
C LEU A 20 9.38 -13.11 11.43
N THR A 21 10.59 -13.64 11.52
CA THR A 21 11.10 -14.67 10.61
C THR A 21 10.35 -15.99 10.79
N GLU A 22 10.09 -16.39 12.04
CA GLU A 22 9.27 -17.57 12.35
C GLU A 22 7.86 -17.44 11.75
N ARG A 23 7.19 -16.32 11.98
CA ARG A 23 5.84 -16.06 11.43
C ARG A 23 5.81 -16.05 9.90
N GLN A 24 6.84 -15.52 9.27
CA GLN A 24 6.99 -15.59 7.82
C GLN A 24 7.12 -17.04 7.36
N GLY A 25 7.95 -17.84 8.02
CA GLY A 25 8.12 -19.27 7.71
C GLY A 25 6.81 -20.05 7.85
N GLU A 26 6.07 -19.86 8.95
CA GLU A 26 4.74 -20.46 9.15
C GLU A 26 3.74 -20.08 8.04
N PHE A 27 3.75 -18.83 7.63
CA PHE A 27 2.88 -18.35 6.54
C PHE A 27 3.24 -19.03 5.21
N GLU A 28 4.51 -19.14 4.89
CA GLU A 28 4.97 -19.77 3.65
C GLU A 28 4.63 -21.26 3.62
N GLU A 29 4.80 -21.98 4.73
CA GLU A 29 4.42 -23.38 4.83
C GLU A 29 2.90 -23.60 4.67
N ARG A 30 2.08 -22.77 5.35
CA ARG A 30 0.62 -22.81 5.15
C ARG A 30 0.25 -22.54 3.70
N ARG A 31 0.89 -21.60 3.06
CA ARG A 31 0.63 -21.26 1.65
C ARG A 31 1.00 -22.39 0.69
N LYS A 32 2.09 -23.12 0.96
CA LYS A 32 2.50 -24.28 0.14
C LYS A 32 1.43 -25.39 0.17
N GLY A 33 0.81 -25.64 1.32
CA GLY A 33 -0.24 -26.65 1.50
C GLY A 33 -1.60 -26.31 0.85
N LEU A 34 -1.81 -25.06 0.39
CA LEU A 34 -3.08 -24.68 -0.22
C LEU A 34 -3.19 -25.16 -1.68
N SER A 35 -4.34 -25.73 -2.04
CA SER A 35 -4.67 -26.02 -3.43
C SER A 35 -4.74 -24.73 -4.29
N PRO A 36 -4.57 -24.82 -5.61
CA PRO A 36 -4.69 -23.65 -6.49
C PRO A 36 -6.02 -22.90 -6.34
N ILE A 37 -7.12 -23.65 -6.12
CA ILE A 37 -8.47 -23.10 -5.92
C ILE A 37 -8.53 -22.29 -4.61
N LEU A 38 -7.97 -22.83 -3.51
CA LEU A 38 -7.94 -22.15 -2.22
C LEU A 38 -7.05 -20.91 -2.27
N ARG A 39 -5.89 -20.98 -2.92
CA ARG A 39 -5.00 -19.81 -3.12
C ARG A 39 -5.71 -18.67 -3.85
N ARG A 40 -6.49 -19.00 -4.89
CA ARG A 40 -7.27 -18.02 -5.63
C ARG A 40 -8.34 -17.37 -4.73
N LYS A 41 -9.09 -18.15 -3.97
CA LYS A 41 -10.10 -17.64 -3.04
C LYS A 41 -9.51 -16.73 -1.96
N GLU A 42 -8.37 -17.12 -1.38
CA GLU A 42 -7.66 -16.29 -0.40
C GLU A 42 -7.16 -14.99 -1.01
N LYS A 43 -6.64 -15.02 -2.25
CA LYS A 43 -6.24 -13.81 -2.98
C LYS A 43 -7.43 -12.87 -3.23
N GLU A 44 -8.58 -13.41 -3.67
CA GLU A 44 -9.81 -12.66 -3.90
C GLU A 44 -10.31 -12.01 -2.59
N ARG A 45 -10.37 -12.78 -1.50
CA ARG A 45 -10.76 -12.27 -0.18
C ARG A 45 -9.82 -11.17 0.29
N PHE A 46 -8.51 -11.39 0.19
CA PHE A 46 -7.52 -10.38 0.56
C PHE A 46 -7.67 -9.09 -0.26
N ALA A 47 -7.93 -9.20 -1.57
CA ALA A 47 -8.16 -8.04 -2.43
C ALA A 47 -9.38 -7.22 -1.99
N ILE A 48 -10.48 -7.88 -1.62
CA ILE A 48 -11.70 -7.24 -1.12
C ILE A 48 -11.40 -6.52 0.20
N ASP A 49 -10.83 -7.25 1.18
CA ASP A 49 -10.54 -6.71 2.51
C ASP A 49 -9.58 -5.53 2.46
N LEU A 50 -8.48 -5.64 1.71
CA LEU A 50 -7.48 -4.58 1.57
C LEU A 50 -8.07 -3.35 0.89
N SER A 51 -8.78 -3.52 -0.23
CA SER A 51 -9.37 -2.41 -0.97
C SER A 51 -10.40 -1.68 -0.12
N TRP A 52 -11.25 -2.44 0.59
CA TRP A 52 -12.23 -1.86 1.50
C TRP A 52 -11.58 -1.07 2.63
N LYS A 53 -10.61 -1.66 3.37
CA LYS A 53 -9.93 -1.00 4.48
C LYS A 53 -9.16 0.23 4.04
N SER A 54 -8.38 0.14 2.95
CA SER A 54 -7.63 1.28 2.43
C SER A 54 -8.55 2.42 1.99
N SER A 55 -9.65 2.10 1.30
CA SER A 55 -10.62 3.11 0.87
C SER A 55 -11.34 3.78 2.04
N GLN A 56 -11.59 3.06 3.14
CA GLN A 56 -12.18 3.65 4.36
C GLN A 56 -11.28 4.74 4.97
N ILE A 57 -9.96 4.56 4.95
CA ILE A 57 -9.00 5.57 5.42
C ILE A 57 -9.16 6.87 4.61
N GLU A 58 -9.48 6.77 3.33
CA GLU A 58 -9.74 7.89 2.42
C GLU A 58 -11.20 8.40 2.47
N GLY A 59 -11.99 7.95 3.44
CA GLY A 59 -13.37 8.41 3.64
C GLY A 59 -14.43 7.70 2.82
N ASN A 60 -14.12 6.57 2.18
CA ASN A 60 -15.10 5.75 1.47
C ASN A 60 -16.12 5.13 2.43
N THR A 61 -17.39 5.16 2.07
CA THR A 61 -18.50 4.73 2.94
C THR A 61 -19.06 3.35 2.59
N TYR A 62 -18.51 2.66 1.58
CA TYR A 62 -18.89 1.28 1.28
C TYR A 62 -18.66 0.35 2.46
N THR A 63 -19.61 -0.54 2.71
CA THR A 63 -19.41 -1.68 3.63
C THR A 63 -18.60 -2.78 2.95
N LEU A 64 -18.06 -3.73 3.72
CA LEU A 64 -17.38 -4.90 3.19
C LEU A 64 -18.26 -5.70 2.21
N LEU A 65 -19.53 -5.92 2.57
CA LEU A 65 -20.49 -6.66 1.74
C LEU A 65 -20.80 -5.94 0.43
N GLN A 66 -20.94 -4.62 0.47
CA GLN A 66 -21.13 -3.80 -0.74
C GLN A 66 -19.90 -3.81 -1.65
N THR A 67 -18.69 -3.79 -1.06
CA THR A 67 -17.44 -3.92 -1.80
C THR A 67 -17.34 -5.28 -2.48
N GLU A 68 -17.72 -6.34 -1.78
CA GLU A 68 -17.76 -7.70 -2.33
C GLU A 68 -18.73 -7.80 -3.52
N SER A 69 -19.95 -7.25 -3.39
CA SER A 69 -20.93 -7.21 -4.49
C SER A 69 -20.44 -6.38 -5.68
N LEU A 70 -19.77 -5.26 -5.42
CA LEU A 70 -19.16 -4.44 -6.48
C LEU A 70 -18.09 -5.23 -7.24
N PHE A 71 -17.23 -5.98 -6.56
CA PHE A 71 -16.13 -6.71 -7.21
C PHE A 71 -16.60 -7.96 -7.95
N LYS A 72 -17.56 -8.69 -7.38
CA LYS A 72 -18.06 -9.96 -7.96
C LYS A 72 -19.13 -9.76 -9.04
N GLU A 73 -19.98 -8.76 -8.87
CA GLU A 73 -21.19 -8.60 -9.67
C GLU A 73 -21.24 -7.27 -10.43
N GLY A 74 -20.28 -6.37 -10.22
CA GLY A 74 -20.27 -5.03 -10.80
C GLY A 74 -21.41 -4.14 -10.28
N LYS A 75 -22.07 -4.52 -9.19
CA LYS A 75 -23.24 -3.79 -8.67
C LYS A 75 -22.83 -2.56 -7.89
N HIS A 76 -23.25 -1.43 -8.40
CA HIS A 76 -23.15 -0.15 -7.69
C HIS A 76 -24.29 -0.03 -6.67
N THR A 77 -23.95 0.34 -5.44
CA THR A 77 -24.93 0.44 -4.35
C THR A 77 -25.62 1.81 -4.36
N LYS A 78 -26.93 1.84 -4.17
CA LYS A 78 -27.66 3.08 -3.96
C LYS A 78 -27.20 3.74 -2.64
N GLY A 79 -26.87 5.03 -2.70
CA GLY A 79 -26.40 5.82 -1.55
C GLY A 79 -24.89 6.07 -1.54
N ASN A 80 -24.10 5.31 -2.26
CA ASN A 80 -22.69 5.57 -2.44
C ASN A 80 -22.42 6.35 -3.74
N THR A 81 -21.38 7.15 -3.77
CA THR A 81 -21.01 7.94 -4.94
C THR A 81 -20.27 7.10 -5.99
N LYS A 82 -20.30 7.56 -7.26
CA LYS A 82 -19.51 6.94 -8.32
C LYS A 82 -18.02 7.00 -8.03
N ALA A 83 -17.54 8.07 -7.40
CA ALA A 83 -16.13 8.23 -7.03
C ALA A 83 -15.68 7.17 -6.02
N GLU A 84 -16.52 6.85 -5.03
CA GLU A 84 -16.24 5.79 -4.06
C GLU A 84 -16.12 4.41 -4.72
N ALA A 85 -17.01 4.08 -5.66
CA ALA A 85 -16.91 2.84 -6.42
C ALA A 85 -15.64 2.79 -7.28
N VAL A 86 -15.31 3.89 -7.96
CA VAL A 86 -14.06 4.02 -8.74
C VAL A 86 -12.83 3.84 -7.86
N MET A 87 -12.82 4.42 -6.66
CA MET A 87 -11.73 4.26 -5.70
C MET A 87 -11.50 2.77 -5.36
N LEU A 88 -12.55 2.03 -5.01
CA LEU A 88 -12.46 0.60 -4.71
C LEU A 88 -11.94 -0.22 -5.89
N LEU A 89 -12.46 -0.01 -7.10
CA LEU A 89 -12.01 -0.69 -8.31
C LEU A 89 -10.55 -0.34 -8.66
N ASN A 90 -10.13 0.88 -8.39
CA ASN A 90 -8.75 1.31 -8.55
C ASN A 90 -7.80 0.58 -7.58
N HIS A 91 -8.18 0.39 -6.32
CA HIS A 91 -7.41 -0.39 -5.35
C HIS A 91 -7.27 -1.85 -5.82
N GLN A 92 -8.35 -2.47 -6.28
CA GLN A 92 -8.31 -3.81 -6.84
C GLN A 92 -7.35 -3.89 -8.03
N ALA A 93 -7.47 -2.96 -8.98
CA ALA A 93 -6.62 -2.93 -10.17
C ALA A 93 -5.14 -2.70 -9.84
N ALA A 94 -4.83 -1.83 -8.87
CA ALA A 94 -3.48 -1.60 -8.39
C ALA A 94 -2.88 -2.86 -7.75
N LEU A 95 -3.66 -3.54 -6.90
CA LEU A 95 -3.24 -4.79 -6.27
C LEU A 95 -2.98 -5.88 -7.30
N ASP A 96 -3.90 -6.08 -8.26
CA ASP A 96 -3.73 -7.05 -9.34
C ASP A 96 -2.51 -6.74 -10.20
N TYR A 97 -2.25 -5.47 -10.49
CA TYR A 97 -1.05 -5.05 -11.21
C TYR A 97 0.24 -5.46 -10.49
N VAL A 98 0.32 -5.22 -9.18
CA VAL A 98 1.49 -5.59 -8.37
C VAL A 98 1.63 -7.11 -8.26
N LEU A 99 0.56 -7.82 -7.95
CA LEU A 99 0.58 -9.28 -7.75
C LEU A 99 0.86 -10.08 -9.02
N ASN A 100 0.57 -9.52 -10.18
CA ASN A 100 0.83 -10.18 -11.47
C ASN A 100 2.23 -9.85 -12.04
N LYS A 101 3.02 -9.00 -11.35
CA LYS A 101 4.37 -8.60 -11.76
C LYS A 101 5.38 -8.68 -10.61
N PRO A 102 5.52 -9.83 -9.94
CA PRO A 102 6.36 -9.95 -8.74
C PRO A 102 7.83 -9.62 -9.02
N ASP A 103 8.37 -10.07 -10.16
CA ASP A 103 9.77 -9.80 -10.51
C ASP A 103 10.03 -8.32 -10.81
N TYR A 104 9.05 -7.66 -11.44
CA TYR A 104 9.13 -6.21 -11.69
C TYR A 104 9.18 -5.40 -10.38
N PHE A 105 8.40 -5.81 -9.38
CA PHE A 105 8.34 -5.14 -8.08
C PHE A 105 9.36 -5.66 -7.04
N ARG A 106 10.29 -6.53 -7.43
CA ARG A 106 11.35 -7.02 -6.53
C ARG A 106 12.23 -5.91 -6.00
N GLU A 107 12.52 -4.93 -6.84
CA GLU A 107 13.19 -3.68 -6.48
C GLU A 107 12.22 -2.52 -6.59
N LEU A 108 12.09 -1.72 -5.53
CA LEU A 108 11.20 -0.56 -5.50
C LEU A 108 11.93 0.67 -6.07
N THR A 109 11.21 1.46 -6.89
CA THR A 109 11.69 2.74 -7.41
C THR A 109 10.59 3.78 -7.34
N VAL A 110 10.96 5.06 -7.36
CA VAL A 110 9.99 6.17 -7.39
C VAL A 110 9.05 6.04 -8.61
N GLN A 111 9.58 5.61 -9.75
CA GLN A 111 8.77 5.38 -10.95
C GLN A 111 7.67 4.32 -10.71
N LYS A 112 8.01 3.22 -10.06
CA LYS A 112 7.05 2.15 -9.74
C LYS A 112 6.00 2.61 -8.72
N ILE A 113 6.39 3.45 -7.75
CA ILE A 113 5.43 4.10 -6.83
C ILE A 113 4.44 4.97 -7.62
N LEU A 114 4.93 5.79 -8.55
CA LEU A 114 4.07 6.63 -9.40
C LEU A 114 3.18 5.80 -10.34
N GLU A 115 3.62 4.63 -10.78
CA GLU A 115 2.80 3.71 -11.55
C GLU A 115 1.63 3.16 -10.71
N ILE A 116 1.89 2.75 -9.46
CA ILE A 116 0.83 2.33 -8.52
C ILE A 116 -0.13 3.50 -8.26
N HIS A 117 0.41 4.69 -7.98
CA HIS A 117 -0.39 5.90 -7.77
C HIS A 117 -1.30 6.20 -8.95
N ARG A 118 -0.83 6.00 -10.19
CA ARG A 118 -1.66 6.18 -11.40
C ARG A 118 -2.87 5.25 -11.43
N PHE A 119 -2.73 3.99 -10.97
CA PHE A 119 -3.87 3.09 -10.83
C PHE A 119 -4.84 3.61 -9.78
N LEU A 120 -4.35 3.98 -8.60
CA LEU A 120 -5.17 4.42 -7.47
C LEU A 120 -5.97 5.69 -7.78
N THR A 121 -5.41 6.61 -8.57
CA THR A 121 -6.01 7.92 -8.86
C THR A 121 -6.79 8.00 -10.18
N LYS A 122 -6.84 6.89 -10.94
CA LYS A 122 -7.50 6.86 -12.25
C LYS A 122 -8.98 7.24 -12.14
N GLY A 123 -9.40 8.26 -12.91
CA GLY A 123 -10.80 8.70 -12.95
C GLY A 123 -11.27 9.50 -11.73
N LEU A 124 -10.37 9.83 -10.79
CA LEU A 124 -10.69 10.62 -9.59
C LEU A 124 -10.30 12.10 -9.71
N GLY A 125 -9.80 12.54 -10.88
CA GLY A 125 -9.39 13.92 -11.09
C GLY A 125 -8.09 14.31 -10.39
N ILE A 126 -7.36 13.34 -9.82
CA ILE A 126 -6.08 13.54 -9.12
C ILE A 126 -4.93 13.41 -10.13
N PRO A 127 -4.05 14.42 -10.26
CA PRO A 127 -2.92 14.35 -11.18
C PRO A 127 -1.92 13.27 -10.77
N ASN A 128 -1.43 12.48 -11.74
CA ASN A 128 -0.37 11.48 -11.51
C ASN A 128 1.02 12.14 -11.50
N LYS A 129 1.30 12.89 -10.45
CA LYS A 129 2.60 13.56 -10.24
C LYS A 129 2.85 13.77 -8.76
N ILE A 130 4.13 13.94 -8.40
CA ILE A 130 4.49 14.39 -7.05
C ILE A 130 3.88 15.77 -6.84
N ARG A 131 3.18 15.94 -5.71
CA ARG A 131 2.54 17.22 -5.38
C ARG A 131 3.57 18.31 -5.15
N ALA A 132 3.18 19.54 -5.49
CA ALA A 132 3.87 20.75 -5.12
C ALA A 132 2.88 21.60 -4.34
N GLY A 133 3.19 21.87 -3.09
CA GLY A 133 2.34 22.67 -2.20
C GLY A 133 2.12 21.99 -0.84
N ARG A 134 1.62 22.80 0.08
CA ARG A 134 1.30 22.34 1.43
C ARG A 134 0.01 21.54 1.43
N VAL A 135 -0.01 20.47 2.21
CA VAL A 135 -1.21 19.73 2.59
C VAL A 135 -1.30 19.71 4.11
N GLY A 136 -2.49 19.55 4.64
CA GLY A 136 -2.72 19.38 6.07
C GLY A 136 -3.35 18.03 6.35
N ILE A 137 -3.08 17.48 7.52
CA ILE A 137 -3.76 16.30 8.02
C ILE A 137 -4.68 16.74 9.15
N THR A 138 -5.98 16.55 8.97
CA THR A 138 -6.98 16.95 9.95
C THR A 138 -6.75 16.26 11.29
N GLY A 139 -6.81 17.03 12.38
CA GLY A 139 -6.63 16.49 13.73
C GLY A 139 -5.19 16.32 14.21
N THR A 140 -4.20 16.82 13.44
CA THR A 140 -2.78 16.77 13.82
C THR A 140 -2.07 18.09 13.55
N ASN A 141 -1.01 18.36 14.32
CA ASN A 141 -0.08 19.46 14.09
C ASN A 141 1.06 19.10 13.13
N TYR A 142 1.09 17.89 12.63
CA TYR A 142 2.11 17.44 11.70
C TYR A 142 2.04 18.23 10.38
N LYS A 143 3.20 18.66 9.89
CA LYS A 143 3.33 19.41 8.64
C LYS A 143 4.10 18.58 7.62
N PRO A 144 3.41 17.93 6.66
CA PRO A 144 4.06 17.17 5.61
C PRO A 144 5.01 18.01 4.75
N LEU A 145 5.92 17.34 4.04
CA LEU A 145 6.82 17.99 3.09
C LEU A 145 6.01 18.77 2.05
N ALA A 146 6.44 20.03 1.76
CA ALA A 146 5.68 20.91 0.87
C ALA A 146 6.30 21.09 -0.52
N LYS A 147 7.62 20.86 -0.67
CA LYS A 147 8.34 21.09 -1.92
C LYS A 147 8.51 19.80 -2.69
N ALA A 148 8.18 19.79 -3.99
CA ALA A 148 8.25 18.61 -4.85
C ALA A 148 9.64 17.94 -4.84
N ASN A 149 10.73 18.73 -4.84
CA ASN A 149 12.09 18.19 -4.78
C ASN A 149 12.40 17.50 -3.44
N GLN A 150 11.85 17.96 -2.33
CA GLN A 150 12.00 17.32 -1.02
C GLN A 150 11.22 15.99 -0.97
N ILE A 151 10.01 15.99 -1.52
CA ILE A 151 9.18 14.78 -1.63
C ILE A 151 9.85 13.76 -2.56
N GLN A 152 10.37 14.22 -3.71
CA GLN A 152 11.10 13.35 -4.64
C GLN A 152 12.32 12.70 -3.97
N LYS A 153 13.11 13.50 -3.23
CA LYS A 153 14.26 12.96 -2.49
C LYS A 153 13.82 11.98 -1.40
N ALA A 154 12.81 12.31 -0.62
CA ALA A 154 12.29 11.43 0.43
C ALA A 154 11.76 10.09 -0.12
N LEU A 155 11.10 10.11 -1.30
CA LEU A 155 10.68 8.89 -1.99
C LEU A 155 11.86 8.07 -2.49
N GLN A 156 12.93 8.72 -2.96
CA GLN A 156 14.16 8.01 -3.35
C GLN A 156 14.82 7.36 -2.14
N ASP A 157 15.01 8.12 -1.05
CA ASP A 157 15.58 7.64 0.21
C ASP A 157 14.76 6.45 0.77
N LEU A 158 13.42 6.50 0.67
CA LEU A 158 12.51 5.39 1.01
C LEU A 158 12.80 4.15 0.15
N CYS A 159 12.91 4.31 -1.16
CA CYS A 159 13.19 3.19 -2.07
C CYS A 159 14.53 2.54 -1.74
N ASP A 160 15.57 3.35 -1.55
CA ASP A 160 16.92 2.88 -1.25
C ASP A 160 16.94 2.12 0.08
N LEU A 161 16.28 2.65 1.11
CA LEU A 161 16.17 2.00 2.41
C LEU A 161 15.43 0.66 2.33
N ILE A 162 14.28 0.60 1.66
CA ILE A 162 13.51 -0.64 1.48
C ILE A 162 14.33 -1.68 0.71
N ASN A 163 15.02 -1.26 -0.35
CA ASN A 163 15.81 -2.16 -1.18
C ASN A 163 17.04 -2.71 -0.43
N SER A 164 17.59 -1.97 0.55
CA SER A 164 18.72 -2.40 1.37
C SER A 164 18.34 -3.49 2.39
N LYS A 165 17.08 -3.57 2.80
CA LYS A 165 16.60 -4.51 3.82
C LYS A 165 16.38 -5.91 3.23
N ARG A 166 16.51 -6.96 4.06
CA ARG A 166 16.33 -8.36 3.66
C ARG A 166 14.95 -8.90 4.05
N ASN A 167 14.51 -8.60 5.26
CA ASN A 167 13.24 -9.10 5.79
C ASN A 167 12.05 -8.38 5.16
N VAL A 168 11.07 -9.14 4.64
CA VAL A 168 9.90 -8.58 3.94
C VAL A 168 8.96 -7.83 4.88
N LEU A 169 8.83 -8.24 6.13
CA LEU A 169 7.98 -7.57 7.12
C LEU A 169 8.61 -6.25 7.56
N GLU A 170 9.94 -6.21 7.71
CA GLU A 170 10.68 -4.97 7.96
C GLU A 170 10.49 -3.99 6.80
N LYS A 171 10.62 -4.45 5.55
CA LYS A 171 10.34 -3.62 4.35
C LYS A 171 8.93 -3.05 4.37
N ALA A 172 7.93 -3.87 4.68
CA ALA A 172 6.54 -3.44 4.73
C ALA A 172 6.29 -2.40 5.83
N PHE A 173 6.88 -2.58 6.99
CA PHE A 173 6.77 -1.64 8.11
C PHE A 173 7.42 -0.29 7.78
N ILE A 174 8.64 -0.30 7.22
CA ILE A 174 9.34 0.90 6.76
C ILE A 174 8.50 1.64 5.69
N ALA A 175 7.96 0.90 4.72
CA ALA A 175 7.13 1.49 3.68
C ALA A 175 5.92 2.22 4.27
N LEU A 176 5.19 1.57 5.19
CA LEU A 176 4.02 2.15 5.84
C LEU A 176 4.39 3.41 6.64
N LEU A 177 5.44 3.35 7.46
CA LEU A 177 5.90 4.45 8.29
C LEU A 177 6.32 5.67 7.46
N LEU A 178 7.15 5.45 6.44
CA LEU A 178 7.74 6.55 5.67
C LEU A 178 6.78 7.13 4.63
N ILE A 179 5.87 6.34 4.06
CA ILE A 179 4.81 6.88 3.20
C ILE A 179 3.91 7.81 4.03
N ALA A 180 3.51 7.40 5.23
CA ALA A 180 2.73 8.24 6.13
C ALA A 180 3.47 9.53 6.55
N TYR A 181 4.81 9.48 6.66
CA TYR A 181 5.65 10.66 6.94
C TYR A 181 5.77 11.61 5.74
N ILE A 182 5.82 11.09 4.51
CA ILE A 182 5.98 11.89 3.29
C ILE A 182 4.66 12.56 2.87
N GLN A 183 3.56 11.96 3.21
CA GLN A 183 2.19 12.33 2.81
C GLN A 183 1.77 13.75 3.18
#